data_ae2776347b88057a48250a976dbdaf58
#
_entry.id   ae2776347b88057a48250a976dbdaf58
#
_cell.length_a   1.000
_cell.length_b   1.000
_cell.length_c   1.000
_cell.angle_alpha   90.00
_cell.angle_beta   90.00
_cell.angle_gamma   90.00
#
_symmetry.space_group_name_H-M   'P 1'
#
loop_
_entity.id
_entity.type
_entity.pdbx_description
1 polymer ?
#
loop_
_entity_poly.entity_id
_entity_poly.type
_entity_poly.pdbx_seq_one_letter_code
_entity_poly.pdbx_strand_id
1 'polypeptide(L)'
;MESSDITAEIRMAVLGEWVPPQLADVLALQRAEEPETHAILAGWTDPGRGAEMPDDGFDFALSAVARQWPGWVCEPLWHDTLAVAVAKRSHLLAYREVPCQEVLKQPLICSQSTADEPWRMTVQRVFENALQEREQTVETFDVAMTLVAAGYGIAIAPAARLASYLRRGIAVRPLAGAPTIVMAFLLRRNASMSDTQARFARRARLVS
;
A
#
# COMPACT_ATOMS: atom_id res chain seq x y z
N MET A 1 -39.26 24.91 -9.55
CA MET A 1 -39.22 23.60 -8.88
C MET A 1 -37.92 22.95 -9.37
N GLU A 2 -36.83 23.33 -8.72
CA GLU A 2 -35.49 22.78 -9.05
C GLU A 2 -35.48 21.31 -8.62
N SER A 3 -35.42 20.42 -9.62
CA SER A 3 -35.01 19.03 -9.38
C SER A 3 -33.60 19.07 -8.83
N SER A 4 -33.44 18.84 -7.54
CA SER A 4 -32.17 18.48 -6.95
C SER A 4 -31.74 17.18 -7.64
N ASP A 5 -30.90 17.28 -8.66
CA ASP A 5 -30.16 16.15 -9.20
C ASP A 5 -29.34 15.60 -8.01
N ILE A 6 -29.83 14.53 -7.39
CA ILE A 6 -29.10 13.79 -6.39
C ILE A 6 -27.97 13.11 -7.16
N THR A 7 -26.87 13.81 -7.26
CA THR A 7 -25.63 13.28 -7.84
C THR A 7 -25.20 12.11 -6.97
N ALA A 8 -25.08 10.93 -7.56
CA ALA A 8 -24.60 9.77 -6.83
C ALA A 8 -23.17 10.03 -6.31
N GLU A 9 -22.90 9.64 -5.08
CA GLU A 9 -21.61 9.89 -4.43
C GLU A 9 -21.04 8.57 -3.89
N ILE A 10 -19.74 8.41 -4.01
CA ILE A 10 -18.96 7.34 -3.35
C ILE A 10 -17.92 8.00 -2.46
N ARG A 11 -17.98 7.70 -1.18
CA ARG A 11 -17.07 8.22 -0.17
C ARG A 11 -16.13 7.12 0.30
N MET A 12 -14.82 7.34 0.13
CA MET A 12 -13.79 6.39 0.53
C MET A 12 -12.79 7.04 1.49
N ALA A 13 -12.56 6.40 2.61
CA ALA A 13 -11.43 6.72 3.49
C ALA A 13 -10.16 6.01 2.98
N VAL A 14 -9.04 6.70 2.98
CA VAL A 14 -7.73 6.12 2.70
C VAL A 14 -6.91 6.14 3.98
N LEU A 15 -6.57 4.93 4.47
CA LEU A 15 -5.87 4.76 5.72
C LEU A 15 -4.38 4.59 5.49
N GLY A 16 -3.59 5.47 6.11
CA GLY A 16 -2.13 5.44 6.02
C GLY A 16 -1.55 6.48 5.08
N GLU A 17 -0.22 6.51 5.02
CA GLU A 17 0.53 7.52 4.28
C GLU A 17 0.69 7.22 2.78
N TRP A 18 0.50 5.97 2.40
CA TRP A 18 0.74 5.53 1.03
C TRP A 18 -0.55 5.08 0.36
N VAL A 19 -0.76 5.61 -0.84
CA VAL A 19 -1.91 5.27 -1.70
C VAL A 19 -1.42 4.34 -2.81
N PRO A 20 -1.97 3.11 -2.91
CA PRO A 20 -1.65 2.21 -4.01
C PRO A 20 -1.98 2.82 -5.38
N PRO A 21 -1.10 2.69 -6.38
CA PRO A 21 -1.32 3.28 -7.71
C PRO A 21 -2.60 2.76 -8.39
N GLN A 22 -3.01 1.54 -8.10
CA GLN A 22 -4.24 0.93 -8.61
C GLN A 22 -5.49 1.75 -8.26
N LEU A 23 -5.49 2.51 -7.16
CA LEU A 23 -6.63 3.36 -6.82
C LEU A 23 -6.88 4.42 -7.91
N ALA A 24 -5.82 4.96 -8.51
CA ALA A 24 -5.98 5.92 -9.61
C ALA A 24 -6.65 5.27 -10.83
N ASP A 25 -6.31 4.02 -11.15
CA ASP A 25 -6.92 3.29 -12.25
C ASP A 25 -8.40 2.97 -11.99
N VAL A 26 -8.75 2.60 -10.75
CA VAL A 26 -10.16 2.41 -10.33
C VAL A 26 -10.96 3.70 -10.49
N LEU A 27 -10.39 4.82 -10.05
CA LEU A 27 -11.04 6.13 -10.16
C LEU A 27 -11.17 6.60 -11.61
N ALA A 28 -10.18 6.29 -12.46
CA ALA A 28 -10.25 6.58 -13.89
C ALA A 28 -11.36 5.78 -14.56
N LEU A 29 -11.49 4.49 -14.25
CA LEU A 29 -12.60 3.65 -14.73
C LEU A 29 -13.95 4.16 -14.21
N GLN A 30 -14.04 4.51 -12.92
CA GLN A 30 -15.26 5.10 -12.34
C GLN A 30 -15.67 6.36 -13.10
N ARG A 31 -14.71 7.27 -13.34
CA ARG A 31 -14.96 8.53 -14.05
C ARG A 31 -15.39 8.32 -15.50
N ALA A 32 -14.84 7.31 -16.16
CA ALA A 32 -15.16 6.99 -17.56
C ALA A 32 -16.53 6.34 -17.71
N GLU A 33 -16.91 5.44 -16.80
CA GLU A 33 -18.16 4.66 -16.91
C GLU A 33 -19.35 5.35 -16.23
N GLU A 34 -19.12 6.14 -15.18
CA GLU A 34 -20.17 6.84 -14.42
C GLU A 34 -19.72 8.29 -14.11
N PRO A 35 -19.64 9.16 -15.13
CA PRO A 35 -19.16 10.53 -15.00
C PRO A 35 -19.99 11.41 -14.06
N GLU A 36 -21.26 11.06 -13.84
CA GLU A 36 -22.20 11.74 -12.93
C GLU A 36 -22.02 11.32 -11.46
N THR A 37 -21.27 10.24 -11.19
CA THR A 37 -21.00 9.79 -9.83
C THR A 37 -19.72 10.44 -9.30
N HIS A 38 -19.85 11.21 -8.23
CA HIS A 38 -18.70 11.82 -7.58
C HIS A 38 -18.00 10.84 -6.63
N ALA A 39 -16.67 10.71 -6.78
CA ALA A 39 -15.83 9.99 -5.83
C ALA A 39 -15.13 10.98 -4.89
N ILE A 40 -15.35 10.84 -3.59
CA ILE A 40 -14.72 11.65 -2.55
C ILE A 40 -13.73 10.77 -1.80
N LEU A 41 -12.47 11.20 -1.81
CA LEU A 41 -11.42 10.56 -1.05
C LEU A 41 -11.07 11.42 0.16
N ALA A 42 -11.02 10.81 1.33
CA ALA A 42 -10.54 11.46 2.55
C ALA A 42 -9.39 10.64 3.15
N GLY A 43 -8.28 11.30 3.42
CA GLY A 43 -7.21 10.70 4.23
C GLY A 43 -7.70 10.53 5.67
N TRP A 44 -7.47 9.37 6.23
CA TRP A 44 -7.79 9.12 7.63
C TRP A 44 -6.57 8.55 8.35
N THR A 45 -6.16 9.26 9.40
CA THR A 45 -5.05 8.79 10.25
C THR A 45 -5.65 7.97 11.38
N ASP A 46 -5.28 6.71 11.43
CA ASP A 46 -5.70 5.80 12.51
C ASP A 46 -5.15 6.32 13.86
N PRO A 47 -6.01 6.70 14.81
CA PRO A 47 -5.56 7.16 16.12
C PRO A 47 -4.98 6.06 17.02
N GLY A 48 -4.91 4.81 16.52
CA GLY A 48 -4.29 3.69 17.22
C GLY A 48 -5.05 2.38 17.11
N ARG A 49 -4.46 1.31 17.65
CA ARG A 49 -5.09 -0.02 17.69
C ARG A 49 -6.37 0.05 18.53
N GLY A 50 -7.50 -0.27 17.92
CA GLY A 50 -8.81 -0.29 18.55
C GLY A 50 -9.69 0.93 18.30
N ALA A 51 -9.22 1.91 17.54
CA ALA A 51 -10.08 2.98 17.07
C ALA A 51 -11.11 2.43 16.08
N GLU A 52 -12.36 2.78 16.29
CA GLU A 52 -13.43 2.51 15.33
C GLU A 52 -13.35 3.53 14.19
N MET A 53 -13.71 3.09 13.00
CA MET A 53 -13.89 4.02 11.89
C MET A 53 -14.97 5.02 12.25
N PRO A 54 -14.74 6.34 12.10
CA PRO A 54 -15.78 7.32 12.34
C PRO A 54 -17.02 6.98 11.50
N ASP A 55 -18.20 7.18 12.07
CA ASP A 55 -19.47 6.97 11.36
C ASP A 55 -19.77 8.13 10.38
N ASP A 56 -18.74 8.66 9.74
CA ASP A 56 -18.76 9.87 8.93
C ASP A 56 -19.29 9.64 7.50
N GLY A 57 -20.11 8.60 7.31
CA GLY A 57 -20.78 8.35 6.03
C GLY A 57 -19.85 7.82 4.94
N PHE A 58 -18.76 7.14 5.28
CA PHE A 58 -17.94 6.43 4.30
C PHE A 58 -18.61 5.14 3.83
N ASP A 59 -18.57 4.90 2.50
CA ASP A 59 -19.02 3.68 1.86
C ASP A 59 -17.94 2.61 1.91
N PHE A 60 -16.68 3.05 1.73
CA PHE A 60 -15.49 2.21 1.65
C PHE A 60 -14.34 2.79 2.46
N ALA A 61 -13.41 1.90 2.81
CA ALA A 61 -12.08 2.30 3.24
C ALA A 61 -11.01 1.45 2.54
N LEU A 62 -9.87 2.06 2.24
CA LEU A 62 -8.69 1.40 1.70
C LEU A 62 -7.61 1.39 2.78
N SER A 63 -7.06 0.21 3.07
CA SER A 63 -6.05 0.02 4.11
C SER A 63 -4.93 -0.90 3.65
N ALA A 64 -3.69 -0.59 4.02
CA ALA A 64 -2.58 -1.52 3.86
C ALA A 64 -2.63 -2.68 4.87
N VAL A 65 -3.43 -2.57 5.93
CA VAL A 65 -3.53 -3.54 7.03
C VAL A 65 -4.95 -4.11 7.08
N ALA A 66 -5.06 -5.43 7.23
CA ALA A 66 -6.36 -6.05 7.48
C ALA A 66 -6.94 -5.50 8.80
N ARG A 67 -8.16 -4.97 8.73
CA ARG A 67 -8.88 -4.42 9.88
C ARG A 67 -10.15 -5.22 10.14
N GLN A 68 -10.43 -5.46 11.41
CA GLN A 68 -11.70 -6.06 11.84
C GLN A 68 -12.46 -5.00 12.64
N TRP A 69 -13.34 -4.28 11.95
CA TRP A 69 -14.21 -3.30 12.59
C TRP A 69 -15.66 -3.79 12.65
N PRO A 70 -16.37 -3.54 13.74
CA PRO A 70 -17.79 -3.86 13.82
C PRO A 70 -18.56 -3.22 12.66
N GLY A 71 -19.42 -3.98 12.00
CA GLY A 71 -20.21 -3.52 10.87
C GLY A 71 -19.46 -3.35 9.54
N TRP A 72 -18.18 -3.78 9.46
CA TRP A 72 -17.39 -3.74 8.24
C TRP A 72 -16.91 -5.12 7.82
N VAL A 73 -16.83 -5.34 6.52
CA VAL A 73 -16.21 -6.51 5.89
C VAL A 73 -14.88 -6.06 5.30
N CYS A 74 -13.81 -6.76 5.63
CA CYS A 74 -12.46 -6.52 5.12
C CYS A 74 -12.09 -7.64 4.14
N GLU A 75 -11.75 -7.29 2.92
CA GLU A 75 -11.34 -8.25 1.90
C GLU A 75 -9.99 -7.86 1.28
N PRO A 76 -9.11 -8.84 0.99
CA PRO A 76 -7.87 -8.56 0.26
C PRO A 76 -8.22 -8.07 -1.14
N LEU A 77 -7.56 -7.00 -1.58
CA LEU A 77 -7.89 -6.36 -2.85
C LEU A 77 -6.77 -6.48 -3.87
N TRP A 78 -5.59 -5.95 -3.56
CA TRP A 78 -4.46 -5.95 -4.48
C TRP A 78 -3.27 -6.71 -3.92
N HIS A 79 -2.52 -7.32 -4.82
CA HIS A 79 -1.35 -8.12 -4.50
C HIS A 79 -0.11 -7.53 -5.18
N ASP A 80 1.04 -7.77 -4.57
CA ASP A 80 2.33 -7.34 -5.09
C ASP A 80 3.42 -8.35 -4.66
N THR A 81 4.63 -8.14 -5.11
CA THR A 81 5.81 -8.88 -4.68
C THR A 81 6.75 -7.99 -3.91
N LEU A 82 7.57 -8.58 -3.05
CA LEU A 82 8.63 -7.83 -2.37
C LEU A 82 9.78 -7.54 -3.34
N ALA A 83 10.30 -6.33 -3.24
CA ALA A 83 11.45 -5.88 -4.00
C ALA A 83 12.46 -5.17 -3.10
N VAL A 84 13.66 -4.99 -3.60
CA VAL A 84 14.78 -4.35 -2.93
C VAL A 84 15.07 -3.02 -3.59
N ALA A 85 15.01 -1.95 -2.81
CA ALA A 85 15.47 -0.63 -3.21
C ALA A 85 16.97 -0.49 -2.91
N VAL A 86 17.72 -0.04 -3.88
CA VAL A 86 19.19 0.15 -3.80
C VAL A 86 19.58 1.48 -4.41
N ALA A 87 20.73 2.02 -4.03
CA ALA A 87 21.32 3.17 -4.73
C ALA A 87 21.61 2.82 -6.20
N LYS A 88 21.53 3.79 -7.11
CA LYS A 88 21.85 3.60 -8.54
C LYS A 88 23.30 3.14 -8.83
N ARG A 89 24.18 3.18 -7.81
CA ARG A 89 25.57 2.73 -7.91
C ARG A 89 25.80 1.39 -7.20
N SER A 90 24.75 0.73 -6.71
CA SER A 90 24.88 -0.52 -5.97
C SER A 90 25.34 -1.66 -6.89
N HIS A 91 26.25 -2.50 -6.39
CA HIS A 91 26.63 -3.75 -7.05
C HIS A 91 25.48 -4.75 -7.18
N LEU A 92 24.44 -4.62 -6.34
CA LEU A 92 23.24 -5.45 -6.41
C LEU A 92 22.47 -5.27 -7.73
N LEU A 93 22.74 -4.21 -8.48
CA LEU A 93 22.16 -4.00 -9.81
C LEU A 93 22.64 -5.02 -10.86
N ALA A 94 23.74 -5.74 -10.58
CA ALA A 94 24.18 -6.85 -11.41
C ALA A 94 23.22 -8.04 -11.40
N TYR A 95 22.37 -8.15 -10.37
CA TYR A 95 21.37 -9.20 -10.28
C TYR A 95 20.08 -8.78 -10.97
N ARG A 96 19.47 -9.68 -11.73
CA ARG A 96 18.10 -9.51 -12.25
C ARG A 96 17.09 -9.54 -11.11
N GLU A 97 17.28 -10.47 -10.17
CA GLU A 97 16.58 -10.61 -8.91
C GLU A 97 17.63 -10.73 -7.80
N VAL A 98 17.46 -10.00 -6.70
CA VAL A 98 18.48 -9.97 -5.63
C VAL A 98 18.31 -11.20 -4.75
N PRO A 99 19.36 -12.06 -4.66
CA PRO A 99 19.30 -13.22 -3.76
C PRO A 99 19.24 -12.78 -2.29
N CYS A 100 18.48 -13.52 -1.47
CA CYS A 100 18.38 -13.25 -0.03
C CYS A 100 19.76 -13.19 0.67
N GLN A 101 20.70 -14.04 0.25
CA GLN A 101 22.06 -14.02 0.80
C GLN A 101 22.82 -12.71 0.55
N GLU A 102 22.56 -12.06 -0.58
CA GLU A 102 23.17 -10.75 -0.87
C GLU A 102 22.50 -9.62 -0.08
N VAL A 103 21.20 -9.73 0.16
CA VAL A 103 20.45 -8.82 1.05
C VAL A 103 21.04 -8.86 2.47
N LEU A 104 21.29 -10.05 2.99
CA LEU A 104 21.83 -10.25 4.35
C LEU A 104 23.24 -9.64 4.56
N LYS A 105 23.95 -9.30 3.48
CA LYS A 105 25.27 -8.62 3.56
C LYS A 105 25.15 -7.10 3.68
N GLN A 106 23.96 -6.53 3.51
CA GLN A 106 23.74 -5.08 3.47
C GLN A 106 23.10 -4.58 4.75
N PRO A 107 23.37 -3.31 5.16
CA PRO A 107 22.55 -2.63 6.14
C PRO A 107 21.12 -2.49 5.62
N LEU A 108 20.11 -2.83 6.43
CA LEU A 108 18.71 -2.66 6.11
C LEU A 108 18.19 -1.36 6.72
N ILE A 109 17.59 -0.51 5.90
CA ILE A 109 16.96 0.74 6.35
C ILE A 109 15.45 0.53 6.37
N CYS A 110 14.86 0.72 7.55
CA CYS A 110 13.46 0.52 7.84
C CYS A 110 12.80 1.82 8.27
N SER A 111 11.49 1.91 8.10
CA SER A 111 10.70 3.04 8.56
C SER A 111 9.74 2.62 9.67
N GLN A 112 9.59 3.45 10.71
CA GLN A 112 8.59 3.24 11.76
C GLN A 112 7.18 3.37 11.21
N SER A 113 6.94 4.28 10.28
CA SER A 113 5.62 4.48 9.67
C SER A 113 5.07 3.24 8.95
N THR A 114 5.94 2.27 8.63
CA THR A 114 5.56 0.99 8.00
C THR A 114 5.64 -0.21 8.93
N ALA A 115 5.92 -0.01 10.21
CA ALA A 115 6.19 -1.11 11.15
C ALA A 115 5.02 -2.11 11.27
N ASP A 116 3.79 -1.62 11.23
CA ASP A 116 2.57 -2.44 11.37
C ASP A 116 2.05 -2.96 10.02
N GLU A 117 2.70 -2.65 8.89
CA GLU A 117 2.25 -3.14 7.59
C GLU A 117 2.54 -4.65 7.43
N PRO A 118 1.57 -5.44 6.90
CA PRO A 118 1.68 -6.92 6.84
C PRO A 118 2.91 -7.44 6.10
N TRP A 119 3.38 -6.71 5.08
CA TRP A 119 4.57 -7.11 4.32
C TRP A 119 5.85 -7.10 5.19
N ARG A 120 5.91 -6.29 6.25
CA ARG A 120 7.04 -6.30 7.21
C ARG A 120 7.18 -7.67 7.89
N MET A 121 6.06 -8.26 8.32
CA MET A 121 6.06 -9.61 8.88
C MET A 121 6.52 -10.65 7.86
N THR A 122 6.16 -10.45 6.58
CA THR A 122 6.63 -11.33 5.51
C THR A 122 8.13 -11.22 5.30
N VAL A 123 8.68 -9.99 5.31
CA VAL A 123 10.15 -9.79 5.26
C VAL A 123 10.82 -10.51 6.43
N GLN A 124 10.36 -10.31 7.66
CA GLN A 124 10.93 -10.97 8.84
C GLN A 124 10.90 -12.50 8.71
N ARG A 125 9.83 -13.07 8.17
CA ARG A 125 9.71 -14.52 7.94
C ARG A 125 10.65 -15.01 6.84
N VAL A 126 10.74 -14.31 5.72
CA VAL A 126 11.64 -14.68 4.60
C VAL A 126 13.10 -14.73 5.04
N PHE A 127 13.49 -13.84 5.94
CA PHE A 127 14.86 -13.75 6.44
C PHE A 127 15.05 -14.39 7.83
N GLU A 128 14.05 -15.12 8.36
CA GLU A 128 14.11 -15.81 9.66
C GLU A 128 14.63 -14.90 10.78
N ASN A 129 14.24 -13.62 10.74
CA ASN A 129 14.73 -12.57 11.65
C ASN A 129 16.22 -12.23 11.57
N ALA A 130 16.97 -12.80 10.63
CA ALA A 130 18.42 -12.54 10.50
C ALA A 130 18.78 -11.07 10.15
N LEU A 131 17.79 -10.26 9.77
CA LEU A 131 17.99 -8.84 9.46
C LEU A 131 17.99 -7.93 10.69
N GLN A 132 17.45 -8.35 11.83
CA GLN A 132 17.21 -7.49 13.00
C GLN A 132 18.48 -6.81 13.52
N GLU A 133 19.61 -7.49 13.50
CA GLU A 133 20.90 -6.95 13.97
C GLU A 133 21.48 -5.88 13.03
N ARG A 134 20.94 -5.72 11.83
CA ARG A 134 21.43 -4.82 10.79
C ARG A 134 20.44 -3.74 10.40
N GLU A 135 19.31 -3.68 11.11
CA GLU A 135 18.26 -2.70 10.84
C GLU A 135 18.62 -1.34 11.43
N GLN A 136 18.62 -0.33 10.55
CA GLN A 136 18.58 1.07 10.94
C GLN A 136 17.16 1.57 10.77
N THR A 137 16.49 1.95 11.85
CA THR A 137 15.13 2.46 11.83
C THR A 137 15.11 3.98 11.78
N VAL A 138 14.31 4.54 10.87
CA VAL A 138 14.04 5.98 10.74
C VAL A 138 12.53 6.23 10.86
N GLU A 139 12.13 7.48 11.03
CA GLU A 139 10.71 7.80 11.29
C GLU A 139 9.82 7.53 10.07
N THR A 140 10.20 8.07 8.90
CA THR A 140 9.35 8.03 7.70
C THR A 140 9.96 7.21 6.57
N PHE A 141 9.11 6.74 5.67
CA PHE A 141 9.56 6.00 4.49
C PHE A 141 10.36 6.90 3.52
N ASP A 142 10.05 8.19 3.43
CA ASP A 142 10.80 9.14 2.61
C ASP A 142 12.24 9.31 3.09
N VAL A 143 12.47 9.38 4.42
CA VAL A 143 13.81 9.43 5.01
C VAL A 143 14.56 8.12 4.73
N ALA A 144 13.89 6.97 4.87
CA ALA A 144 14.49 5.68 4.52
C ALA A 144 14.96 5.65 3.06
N MET A 145 14.12 6.07 2.11
CA MET A 145 14.48 6.12 0.69
C MET A 145 15.59 7.11 0.38
N THR A 146 15.68 8.20 1.11
CA THR A 146 16.79 9.17 0.98
C THR A 146 18.13 8.55 1.38
N LEU A 147 18.16 7.81 2.48
CA LEU A 147 19.37 7.09 2.91
C LEU A 147 19.76 5.99 1.93
N VAL A 148 18.77 5.24 1.40
CA VAL A 148 19.02 4.24 0.36
C VAL A 148 19.62 4.88 -0.89
N ALA A 149 19.07 6.00 -1.37
CA ALA A 149 19.57 6.72 -2.53
C ALA A 149 21.03 7.20 -2.32
N ALA A 150 21.35 7.60 -1.11
CA ALA A 150 22.70 8.01 -0.71
C ALA A 150 23.68 6.83 -0.54
N GLY A 151 23.19 5.57 -0.53
CA GLY A 151 24.02 4.37 -0.46
C GLY A 151 24.35 3.90 0.95
N TYR A 152 23.60 4.36 1.97
CA TYR A 152 23.80 3.91 3.36
C TYR A 152 23.30 2.50 3.63
N GLY A 153 22.48 1.94 2.74
CA GLY A 153 21.95 0.59 2.84
C GLY A 153 20.92 0.32 1.77
N ILE A 154 20.11 -0.67 2.03
CA ILE A 154 18.99 -1.08 1.16
C ILE A 154 17.68 -1.00 1.92
N ALA A 155 16.55 -1.01 1.21
CA ALA A 155 15.24 -1.20 1.82
C ALA A 155 14.48 -2.31 1.08
N ILE A 156 13.59 -3.00 1.79
CA ILE A 156 12.69 -4.02 1.24
C ILE A 156 11.27 -3.53 1.46
N ALA A 157 10.48 -3.53 0.40
CA ALA A 157 9.07 -3.14 0.46
C ALA A 157 8.32 -3.70 -0.77
N PRO A 158 6.98 -3.54 -0.85
CA PRO A 158 6.22 -3.85 -2.07
C PRO A 158 6.79 -3.12 -3.29
N ALA A 159 6.89 -3.82 -4.42
CA ALA A 159 7.51 -3.30 -5.65
C ALA A 159 6.81 -2.00 -6.13
N ALA A 160 5.49 -1.95 -6.08
CA ALA A 160 4.70 -0.78 -6.46
C ALA A 160 5.01 0.44 -5.57
N ARG A 161 5.21 0.22 -4.25
CA ARG A 161 5.59 1.30 -3.33
C ARG A 161 6.97 1.85 -3.68
N LEU A 162 7.94 0.97 -3.93
CA LEU A 162 9.30 1.37 -4.29
C LEU A 162 9.37 2.07 -5.66
N ALA A 163 8.50 1.69 -6.59
CA ALA A 163 8.42 2.30 -7.91
C ALA A 163 8.17 3.82 -7.85
N SER A 164 7.45 4.30 -6.83
CA SER A 164 7.21 5.72 -6.60
C SER A 164 8.49 6.54 -6.36
N TYR A 165 9.58 5.88 -5.99
CA TYR A 165 10.87 6.50 -5.66
C TYR A 165 11.95 6.37 -6.75
N LEU A 166 11.66 5.75 -7.89
CA LEU A 166 12.64 5.54 -8.97
C LEU A 166 13.33 6.83 -9.42
N ARG A 167 12.59 7.95 -9.43
CA ARG A 167 13.13 9.27 -9.83
C ARG A 167 14.01 9.92 -8.76
N ARG A 168 14.01 9.42 -7.54
CA ARG A 168 14.74 9.99 -6.38
C ARG A 168 16.14 9.38 -6.19
N GLY A 169 16.71 8.74 -7.20
CA GLY A 169 18.09 8.23 -7.14
C GLY A 169 18.22 6.76 -6.71
N ILE A 170 17.11 6.06 -6.53
CA ILE A 170 17.10 4.62 -6.28
C ILE A 170 16.88 3.82 -7.55
N ALA A 171 17.25 2.56 -7.50
CA ALA A 171 16.84 1.53 -8.44
C ALA A 171 16.15 0.40 -7.66
N VAL A 172 15.24 -0.30 -8.30
CA VAL A 172 14.45 -1.38 -7.70
C VAL A 172 14.77 -2.68 -8.41
N ARG A 173 14.93 -3.76 -7.65
CA ARG A 173 15.09 -5.13 -8.15
C ARG A 173 14.15 -6.06 -7.39
N PRO A 174 13.52 -7.04 -8.05
CA PRO A 174 12.78 -8.07 -7.35
C PRO A 174 13.64 -8.79 -6.31
N LEU A 175 13.06 -9.18 -5.20
CA LEU A 175 13.69 -10.07 -4.24
C LEU A 175 13.49 -11.52 -4.70
N ALA A 176 14.58 -12.25 -4.88
CA ALA A 176 14.51 -13.63 -5.37
C ALA A 176 13.73 -14.52 -4.40
N GLY A 177 12.77 -15.28 -4.96
CA GLY A 177 11.93 -16.19 -4.19
C GLY A 177 10.94 -15.52 -3.24
N ALA A 178 10.71 -14.21 -3.40
CA ALA A 178 9.72 -13.51 -2.57
C ALA A 178 8.30 -14.03 -2.81
N PRO A 179 7.52 -14.25 -1.75
CA PRO A 179 6.11 -14.60 -1.90
C PRO A 179 5.30 -13.40 -2.38
N THR A 180 4.16 -13.68 -2.99
CA THR A 180 3.13 -12.67 -3.23
C THR A 180 2.53 -12.23 -1.90
N ILE A 181 2.35 -10.94 -1.75
CA ILE A 181 1.80 -10.31 -0.56
C ILE A 181 0.51 -9.57 -0.89
N VAL A 182 -0.38 -9.48 0.08
CA VAL A 182 -1.52 -8.56 -0.02
C VAL A 182 -1.02 -7.15 0.28
N MET A 183 -1.22 -6.25 -0.69
CA MET A 183 -0.76 -4.87 -0.63
C MET A 183 -1.83 -3.93 -0.07
N ALA A 184 -3.09 -4.22 -0.36
CA ALA A 184 -4.22 -3.42 0.09
C ALA A 184 -5.43 -4.28 0.41
N PHE A 185 -6.25 -3.77 1.32
CA PHE A 185 -7.54 -4.33 1.71
C PHE A 185 -8.63 -3.31 1.42
N LEU A 186 -9.72 -3.78 0.85
CA LEU A 186 -10.96 -3.01 0.74
C LEU A 186 -11.84 -3.32 1.94
N LEU A 187 -12.20 -2.29 2.67
CA LEU A 187 -13.22 -2.39 3.71
C LEU A 187 -14.50 -1.78 3.17
N ARG A 188 -15.62 -2.45 3.42
CA ARG A 188 -16.95 -1.99 3.07
C ARG A 188 -17.92 -2.24 4.20
N ARG A 189 -19.00 -1.49 4.27
CA ARG A 189 -20.05 -1.74 5.26
C ARG A 189 -20.67 -3.13 5.05
N ASN A 190 -20.99 -3.81 6.14
CA ASN A 190 -21.67 -5.11 6.14
C ASN A 190 -23.19 -4.97 5.89
N ALA A 191 -23.61 -3.89 5.26
CA ALA A 191 -24.98 -3.65 4.82
C ALA A 191 -25.10 -3.98 3.32
N SER A 192 -26.34 -4.02 2.82
CA SER A 192 -26.59 -4.12 1.39
C SER A 192 -25.98 -2.92 0.67
N MET A 193 -25.15 -3.17 -0.33
CA MET A 193 -24.59 -2.12 -1.17
C MET A 193 -25.64 -1.61 -2.15
N SER A 194 -25.62 -0.31 -2.43
CA SER A 194 -26.33 0.24 -3.59
C SER A 194 -25.69 -0.29 -4.89
N ASP A 195 -26.41 -0.18 -6.00
CA ASP A 195 -25.88 -0.58 -7.31
C ASP A 195 -24.58 0.15 -7.67
N THR A 196 -24.49 1.43 -7.35
CA THR A 196 -23.29 2.26 -7.56
C THR A 196 -22.11 1.75 -6.72
N GLN A 197 -22.35 1.46 -5.45
CA GLN A 197 -21.32 0.89 -4.58
C GLN A 197 -20.86 -0.50 -5.05
N ALA A 198 -21.80 -1.35 -5.49
CA ALA A 198 -21.50 -2.68 -6.02
C ALA A 198 -20.64 -2.61 -7.30
N ARG A 199 -20.95 -1.66 -8.21
CA ARG A 199 -20.14 -1.44 -9.42
C ARG A 199 -18.75 -0.93 -9.09
N PHE A 200 -18.63 0.02 -8.16
CA PHE A 200 -17.34 0.52 -7.70
C PHE A 200 -16.47 -0.60 -7.11
N ALA A 201 -17.01 -1.39 -6.19
CA ALA A 201 -16.30 -2.53 -5.60
C ALA A 201 -15.86 -3.56 -6.66
N ARG A 202 -16.69 -3.79 -7.70
CA ARG A 202 -16.33 -4.66 -8.82
C ARG A 202 -15.15 -4.09 -9.61
N ARG A 203 -15.13 -2.79 -9.93
CA ARG A 203 -14.00 -2.14 -10.62
C ARG A 203 -12.72 -2.26 -9.81
N ALA A 204 -12.80 -2.03 -8.50
CA ALA A 204 -11.65 -2.17 -7.61
C ALA A 204 -11.03 -3.57 -7.66
N ARG A 205 -11.84 -4.63 -7.83
CA ARG A 205 -11.35 -6.01 -7.97
C ARG A 205 -10.83 -6.36 -9.36
N LEU A 206 -11.23 -5.62 -10.40
CA LEU A 206 -10.80 -5.86 -11.78
C LEU A 206 -9.43 -5.24 -12.08
N VAL A 207 -9.07 -4.19 -11.37
CA VAL A 207 -7.74 -3.56 -11.47
C VAL A 207 -6.73 -4.42 -10.71
N SER A 208 -5.64 -4.79 -11.34
CA SER A 208 -4.57 -5.65 -10.82
C SER A 208 -3.20 -4.94 -10.77
#